data_6cfd87bbd972d2e0fc5c7222c8cff9eb
#
_entry.id   6cfd87bbd972d2e0fc5c7222c8cff9eb
#
_cell.length_a   1.000
_cell.length_b   1.000
_cell.length_c   1.000
_cell.angle_alpha   90.00
_cell.angle_beta   90.00
_cell.angle_gamma   90.00
#
_symmetry.space_group_name_H-M   'P 1'
#
loop_
_entity.id
_entity.type
_entity.pdbx_description
1 polymer ?
#
loop_
_entity_poly.entity_id
_entity_poly.type
_entity_poly.pdbx_seq_one_letter_code
_entity_poly.pdbx_strand_id
1 'polypeptide(L)'
;ADALFANGVNHHVYIGMPFNPKGSDTIDFFATCYIGPGGSLTEELPKLNAYVEKVSAYLQRGRTYTDVAVYIPYEDAVMKGPYPPERQRVWVWGEYEMRYVYTPEEVAGYHPLWINRHFLEEAKLDKGRLVVGDASFSLLYVDVEYMDVRALKRVLQLAKKGLRVCLKRN
;
A
#
# COMPACT_ATOMS: atom_id res chain seq x y z
N ALA A 1 11.71 -2.75 -11.45
CA ALA A 1 12.17 -2.24 -10.15
C ALA A 1 11.92 -0.74 -10.03
N ASP A 2 12.37 0.09 -10.98
CA ASP A 2 12.36 1.56 -10.86
C ASP A 2 10.96 2.15 -10.68
N ALA A 3 9.96 1.66 -11.41
CA ALA A 3 8.58 2.08 -11.23
C ALA A 3 8.05 1.79 -9.81
N LEU A 4 8.47 0.68 -9.21
CA LEU A 4 8.12 0.35 -7.82
C LEU A 4 8.82 1.29 -6.84
N PHE A 5 10.10 1.55 -7.04
CA PHE A 5 10.86 2.51 -6.24
C PHE A 5 10.25 3.92 -6.31
N ALA A 6 9.90 4.37 -7.52
CA ALA A 6 9.24 5.66 -7.72
C ALA A 6 7.88 5.78 -7.03
N ASN A 7 7.22 4.65 -6.77
CA ASN A 7 5.96 4.57 -6.03
C ASN A 7 6.13 4.23 -4.53
N GLY A 8 7.34 4.37 -4.00
CA GLY A 8 7.60 4.26 -2.56
C GLY A 8 7.92 2.86 -2.06
N VAL A 9 8.02 1.86 -2.95
CA VAL A 9 8.53 0.53 -2.56
C VAL A 9 10.02 0.66 -2.26
N ASN A 10 10.43 0.24 -1.08
CA ASN A 10 11.81 0.34 -0.63
C ASN A 10 12.44 -1.01 -0.25
N HIS A 11 11.69 -2.09 -0.41
CA HIS A 11 12.15 -3.46 -0.17
C HIS A 11 11.48 -4.41 -1.15
N HIS A 12 12.28 -5.22 -1.84
CA HIS A 12 11.78 -6.21 -2.79
C HIS A 12 11.96 -7.61 -2.24
N VAL A 13 10.91 -8.40 -2.33
CA VAL A 13 10.94 -9.84 -2.04
C VAL A 13 10.54 -10.57 -3.30
N TYR A 14 11.45 -11.40 -3.80
CA TYR A 14 11.14 -12.22 -4.97
C TYR A 14 10.25 -13.41 -4.58
N ILE A 15 9.26 -13.66 -5.42
CA ILE A 15 8.46 -14.87 -5.40
C ILE A 15 8.48 -15.48 -6.79
N GLY A 16 8.58 -16.76 -6.91
CA GLY A 16 8.56 -17.45 -8.21
C GLY A 16 9.77 -18.36 -8.44
N MET A 17 10.14 -19.14 -7.41
CA MET A 17 11.10 -20.24 -7.54
C MET A 17 10.36 -21.55 -7.36
N PRO A 18 9.67 -22.06 -8.42
CA PRO A 18 8.97 -23.33 -8.35
C PRO A 18 9.96 -24.49 -8.20
N PHE A 19 9.52 -25.51 -7.51
CA PHE A 19 10.27 -26.76 -7.43
C PHE A 19 10.20 -27.50 -8.76
N ASN A 20 11.36 -27.74 -9.38
CA ASN A 20 11.49 -28.59 -10.55
C ASN A 20 12.29 -29.82 -10.17
N PRO A 21 11.76 -31.03 -10.35
CA PRO A 21 12.48 -32.27 -10.09
C PRO A 21 13.78 -32.35 -10.89
N LYS A 22 14.81 -32.95 -10.29
CA LYS A 22 16.08 -33.18 -10.98
C LYS A 22 15.85 -34.06 -12.21
N GLY A 23 16.29 -33.60 -13.37
CA GLY A 23 16.10 -34.30 -14.66
C GLY A 23 14.81 -33.95 -15.39
N SER A 24 14.07 -32.96 -14.93
CA SER A 24 12.95 -32.40 -15.69
C SER A 24 13.47 -31.63 -16.91
N ASP A 25 12.96 -31.92 -18.08
CA ASP A 25 13.32 -31.24 -19.35
C ASP A 25 12.56 -29.90 -19.49
N THR A 26 11.57 -29.68 -18.64
CA THR A 26 10.75 -28.46 -18.64
C THR A 26 10.80 -27.78 -17.29
N ILE A 27 10.82 -26.44 -17.32
CA ILE A 27 10.68 -25.62 -16.12
C ILE A 27 9.21 -25.29 -15.97
N ASP A 28 8.55 -25.94 -15.00
CA ASP A 28 7.21 -25.56 -14.62
C ASP A 28 7.26 -24.37 -13.69
N PHE A 29 6.49 -23.34 -14.01
CA PHE A 29 6.35 -22.16 -13.16
C PHE A 29 4.89 -21.75 -13.06
N PHE A 30 4.55 -21.24 -11.88
CA PHE A 30 3.17 -20.81 -11.59
C PHE A 30 2.99 -19.30 -11.73
N ALA A 31 4.05 -18.53 -11.63
CA ALA A 31 4.01 -17.07 -11.61
C ALA A 31 4.71 -16.43 -12.80
N THR A 32 4.62 -15.12 -12.93
CA THR A 32 5.02 -14.36 -14.11
C THR A 32 6.52 -14.39 -14.45
N CYS A 33 7.39 -14.73 -13.51
CA CYS A 33 8.81 -14.94 -13.80
C CYS A 33 9.40 -16.04 -12.92
N TYR A 34 10.34 -16.76 -13.49
CA TYR A 34 11.14 -17.74 -12.78
C TYR A 34 12.41 -17.09 -12.24
N ILE A 35 12.51 -17.05 -10.91
CA ILE A 35 13.69 -16.54 -10.20
C ILE A 35 14.43 -17.71 -9.60
N GLY A 36 15.48 -18.19 -10.25
CA GLY A 36 16.26 -19.33 -9.76
C GLY A 36 17.17 -19.95 -10.82
N PRO A 37 17.88 -21.04 -10.47
CA PRO A 37 18.79 -21.73 -11.38
C PRO A 37 18.07 -22.25 -12.65
N GLY A 38 18.64 -21.99 -13.81
CA GLY A 38 18.05 -22.39 -15.10
C GLY A 38 17.04 -21.41 -15.69
N GLY A 39 16.68 -20.34 -14.96
CA GLY A 39 15.86 -19.26 -15.52
C GLY A 39 16.63 -18.36 -16.48
N SER A 40 15.95 -17.75 -17.44
CA SER A 40 16.56 -16.85 -18.42
C SER A 40 17.24 -15.61 -17.79
N LEU A 41 16.85 -15.25 -16.58
CA LEU A 41 17.42 -14.11 -15.85
C LEU A 41 18.55 -14.51 -14.88
N THR A 42 18.88 -15.80 -14.76
CA THR A 42 19.81 -16.31 -13.73
C THR A 42 21.17 -15.59 -13.76
N GLU A 43 21.73 -15.39 -14.95
CA GLU A 43 23.03 -14.75 -15.11
C GLU A 43 23.03 -13.27 -14.76
N GLU A 44 21.92 -12.59 -14.97
CA GLU A 44 21.77 -11.15 -14.69
C GLU A 44 21.29 -10.85 -13.27
N LEU A 45 20.75 -11.86 -12.54
CA LEU A 45 20.25 -11.67 -11.18
C LEU A 45 21.27 -11.04 -10.21
N PRO A 46 22.57 -11.42 -10.22
CA PRO A 46 23.54 -10.79 -9.32
C PRO A 46 23.66 -9.28 -9.54
N LYS A 47 23.64 -8.84 -10.80
CA LYS A 47 23.72 -7.40 -11.14
C LYS A 47 22.45 -6.68 -10.75
N LEU A 48 21.28 -7.29 -11.02
CA LEU A 48 19.98 -6.75 -10.63
C LEU A 48 19.88 -6.64 -9.10
N ASN A 49 20.30 -7.68 -8.38
CA ASN A 49 20.26 -7.69 -6.93
C ASN A 49 21.16 -6.60 -6.32
N ALA A 50 22.38 -6.44 -6.85
CA ALA A 50 23.27 -5.38 -6.39
C ALA A 50 22.69 -3.98 -6.62
N TYR A 51 22.00 -3.78 -7.75
CA TYR A 51 21.29 -2.53 -8.03
C TYR A 51 20.12 -2.32 -7.05
N VAL A 52 19.26 -3.33 -6.89
CA VAL A 52 18.11 -3.27 -5.99
C VAL A 52 18.55 -3.04 -4.54
N GLU A 53 19.58 -3.74 -4.09
CA GLU A 53 20.17 -3.57 -2.76
C GLU A 53 20.63 -2.12 -2.54
N LYS A 54 21.41 -1.59 -3.48
CA LYS A 54 21.91 -0.22 -3.40
C LYS A 54 20.79 0.81 -3.32
N VAL A 55 19.77 0.70 -4.19
CA VAL A 55 18.65 1.64 -4.20
C VAL A 55 17.82 1.49 -2.93
N SER A 56 17.49 0.26 -2.52
CA SER A 56 16.76 -0.02 -1.29
C SER A 56 17.49 0.56 -0.07
N ALA A 57 18.80 0.40 0.02
CA ALA A 57 19.59 0.95 1.12
C ALA A 57 19.52 2.49 1.21
N TYR A 58 19.36 3.18 0.07
CA TYR A 58 19.11 4.62 0.07
C TYR A 58 17.69 4.95 0.47
N LEU A 59 16.69 4.27 -0.08
CA LEU A 59 15.27 4.56 0.15
C LEU A 59 14.81 4.20 1.58
N GLN A 60 15.53 3.32 2.26
CA GLN A 60 15.26 2.97 3.67
C GLN A 60 15.89 3.96 4.66
N ARG A 61 16.65 4.97 4.18
CA ARG A 61 17.21 6.00 5.04
C ARG A 61 16.19 7.10 5.27
N GLY A 62 16.18 7.62 6.51
CA GLY A 62 15.32 8.73 6.86
C GLY A 62 13.88 8.31 7.17
N ARG A 63 12.94 9.16 6.85
CA ARG A 63 11.51 8.96 7.11
C ARG A 63 10.71 9.22 5.85
N THR A 64 9.61 8.48 5.68
CA THR A 64 8.69 8.75 4.58
C THR A 64 8.11 10.14 4.72
N TYR A 65 8.35 10.98 3.72
CA TYR A 65 7.74 12.30 3.65
C TYR A 65 6.31 12.18 3.15
N THR A 66 5.38 12.65 3.97
CA THR A 66 3.95 12.72 3.65
C THR A 66 3.29 13.75 4.55
N ASP A 67 2.32 14.48 4.03
CA ASP A 67 1.55 15.44 4.81
C ASP A 67 0.08 15.04 4.98
N VAL A 68 -0.40 14.10 4.18
CA VAL A 68 -1.81 13.73 4.16
C VAL A 68 -1.97 12.25 4.50
N ALA A 69 -2.77 11.98 5.53
CA ALA A 69 -3.32 10.66 5.77
C ALA A 69 -4.71 10.56 5.12
N VAL A 70 -4.98 9.48 4.40
CA VAL A 70 -6.29 9.18 3.84
C VAL A 70 -6.88 7.97 4.55
N TYR A 71 -8.09 8.12 5.10
CA TYR A 71 -8.76 6.99 5.72
C TYR A 71 -9.20 5.98 4.66
N ILE A 72 -8.78 4.73 4.81
CA ILE A 72 -9.08 3.68 3.85
C ILE A 72 -10.56 3.29 3.93
N PRO A 73 -11.32 3.23 2.81
CA PRO A 73 -12.75 2.94 2.78
C PRO A 73 -13.03 1.43 2.94
N TYR A 74 -12.46 0.82 3.98
CA TYR A 74 -12.61 -0.61 4.24
C TYR A 74 -14.06 -0.96 4.59
N GLU A 75 -14.70 -0.16 5.42
CA GLU A 75 -16.07 -0.37 5.86
C GLU A 75 -17.05 -0.20 4.69
N ASP A 76 -16.79 0.72 3.77
CA ASP A 76 -17.57 0.88 2.55
C ASP A 76 -17.55 -0.40 1.71
N ALA A 77 -16.36 -1.00 1.55
CA ALA A 77 -16.20 -2.25 0.80
C ALA A 77 -16.97 -3.41 1.44
N VAL A 78 -16.98 -3.47 2.77
CA VAL A 78 -17.72 -4.51 3.53
C VAL A 78 -19.23 -4.28 3.47
N MET A 79 -19.68 -3.04 3.60
CA MET A 79 -21.10 -2.69 3.71
C MET A 79 -21.82 -2.66 2.37
N LYS A 80 -21.12 -2.43 1.27
CA LYS A 80 -21.69 -2.45 -0.08
C LYS A 80 -22.06 -3.85 -0.59
N GLY A 81 -21.78 -4.88 0.21
CA GLY A 81 -22.15 -6.27 -0.10
C GLY A 81 -21.26 -6.94 -1.14
N PRO A 82 -21.68 -8.09 -1.67
CA PRO A 82 -20.88 -8.82 -2.63
C PRO A 82 -20.70 -8.00 -3.92
N TYR A 83 -19.51 -8.11 -4.48
CA TYR A 83 -19.23 -7.51 -5.79
C TYR A 83 -20.21 -8.01 -6.86
N PRO A 84 -20.59 -7.18 -7.81
CA PRO A 84 -21.30 -7.64 -8.99
C PRO A 84 -20.56 -8.83 -9.64
N PRO A 85 -21.27 -9.83 -10.19
CA PRO A 85 -20.64 -11.04 -10.74
C PRO A 85 -19.50 -10.75 -11.72
N GLU A 86 -19.63 -9.71 -12.54
CA GLU A 86 -18.61 -9.28 -13.48
C GLU A 86 -17.34 -8.74 -12.82
N ARG A 87 -17.40 -8.41 -11.52
CA ARG A 87 -16.29 -7.90 -10.72
C ARG A 87 -15.78 -8.88 -9.68
N GLN A 88 -16.39 -10.06 -9.57
CA GLN A 88 -15.98 -11.12 -8.65
C GLN A 88 -14.81 -11.98 -9.18
N ARG A 89 -14.17 -11.55 -10.24
CA ARG A 89 -13.02 -12.26 -10.80
C ARG A 89 -11.89 -12.28 -9.77
N VAL A 90 -11.59 -13.48 -9.31
CA VAL A 90 -10.54 -13.71 -8.32
C VAL A 90 -9.16 -13.42 -8.90
N TRP A 91 -9.04 -13.50 -10.24
CA TRP A 91 -7.76 -13.38 -10.91
C TRP A 91 -7.93 -13.05 -12.38
N VAL A 92 -7.49 -11.87 -12.76
CA VAL A 92 -7.26 -11.51 -14.16
C VAL A 92 -5.79 -11.13 -14.29
N TRP A 93 -5.09 -11.70 -15.24
CA TRP A 93 -3.68 -11.41 -15.50
C TRP A 93 -3.43 -9.90 -15.58
N GLY A 94 -2.61 -9.38 -14.66
CA GLY A 94 -2.21 -7.98 -14.63
C GLY A 94 -3.18 -7.01 -13.97
N GLU A 95 -4.37 -7.43 -13.57
CA GLU A 95 -5.36 -6.58 -12.92
C GLU A 95 -5.64 -7.02 -11.48
N TYR A 96 -4.79 -6.61 -10.56
CA TYR A 96 -5.15 -6.57 -9.14
C TYR A 96 -5.96 -5.31 -8.91
N GLU A 97 -7.25 -5.42 -9.01
CA GLU A 97 -8.07 -4.29 -8.66
C GLU A 97 -8.54 -4.38 -7.21
N MET A 98 -7.91 -3.61 -6.37
CA MET A 98 -8.60 -3.05 -5.22
C MET A 98 -9.44 -1.87 -5.74
N ARG A 99 -10.50 -2.19 -6.49
CA ARG A 99 -11.33 -1.25 -7.30
C ARG A 99 -12.04 -0.17 -6.49
N TYR A 100 -11.85 -0.13 -5.18
CA TYR A 100 -12.51 0.82 -4.30
C TYR A 100 -11.54 1.70 -3.51
N VAL A 101 -10.26 1.56 -3.75
CA VAL A 101 -9.24 2.34 -3.04
C VAL A 101 -8.46 3.15 -4.06
N TYR A 102 -9.03 4.28 -4.44
CA TYR A 102 -8.34 5.26 -5.27
C TYR A 102 -7.85 6.41 -4.39
N THR A 103 -6.64 6.87 -4.66
CA THR A 103 -6.21 8.14 -4.07
C THR A 103 -7.16 9.24 -4.52
N PRO A 104 -7.83 9.94 -3.59
CA PRO A 104 -8.72 11.04 -3.95
C PRO A 104 -7.95 12.09 -4.75
N GLU A 105 -8.58 12.58 -5.84
CA GLU A 105 -7.93 13.53 -6.77
C GLU A 105 -7.42 14.77 -6.06
N GLU A 106 -8.17 15.23 -5.05
CA GLU A 106 -7.86 16.42 -4.27
C GLU A 106 -6.54 16.32 -3.49
N VAL A 107 -6.09 15.10 -3.21
CA VAL A 107 -4.88 14.84 -2.41
C VAL A 107 -3.82 14.03 -3.16
N ALA A 108 -4.04 13.64 -4.40
CA ALA A 108 -3.13 12.81 -5.18
C ALA A 108 -1.72 13.40 -5.31
N GLY A 109 -1.60 14.72 -5.46
CA GLY A 109 -0.32 15.42 -5.57
C GLY A 109 0.49 15.52 -4.27
N TYR A 110 -0.06 15.09 -3.13
CA TYR A 110 0.58 15.20 -1.82
C TYR A 110 1.18 13.90 -1.30
N HIS A 111 1.29 12.89 -2.16
CA HIS A 111 1.78 11.55 -1.78
C HIS A 111 1.12 11.01 -0.50
N PRO A 112 -0.21 10.92 -0.45
CA PRO A 112 -0.90 10.53 0.76
C PRO A 112 -0.61 9.08 1.13
N LEU A 113 -0.65 8.78 2.43
CA LEU A 113 -0.63 7.42 2.94
C LEU A 113 -1.99 7.00 3.47
N TRP A 114 -2.33 5.75 3.23
CA TRP A 114 -3.56 5.15 3.73
C TRP A 114 -3.44 4.83 5.22
N ILE A 115 -4.49 5.17 5.96
CA ILE A 115 -4.59 4.90 7.39
C ILE A 115 -5.92 4.21 7.70
N ASN A 116 -5.87 3.19 8.50
CA ASN A 116 -7.06 2.47 8.97
C ASN A 116 -7.37 2.78 10.43
N ARG A 117 -8.41 2.12 10.98
CA ARG A 117 -8.80 2.25 12.38
C ARG A 117 -7.65 1.96 13.35
N HIS A 118 -6.88 0.92 13.13
CA HIS A 118 -5.76 0.56 14.03
C HIS A 118 -4.73 1.68 14.13
N PHE A 119 -4.32 2.22 13.00
CA PHE A 119 -3.39 3.35 12.98
C PHE A 119 -3.97 4.59 13.64
N LEU A 120 -5.30 4.84 13.50
CA LEU A 120 -5.95 5.95 14.20
C LEU A 120 -5.94 5.74 15.72
N GLU A 121 -6.17 4.53 16.21
CA GLU A 121 -6.14 4.21 17.62
C GLU A 121 -4.75 4.40 18.24
N GLU A 122 -3.70 4.01 17.53
CA GLU A 122 -2.30 4.14 17.94
C GLU A 122 -1.76 5.57 17.77
N ALA A 123 -2.39 6.37 16.90
CA ALA A 123 -1.94 7.69 16.55
C ALA A 123 -1.85 8.63 17.76
N LYS A 124 -0.81 9.45 17.77
CA LYS A 124 -0.61 10.55 18.72
C LYS A 124 -0.80 11.87 18.00
N LEU A 125 -1.21 12.89 18.73
CA LEU A 125 -1.23 14.27 18.23
C LEU A 125 -0.03 15.00 18.82
N ASP A 126 0.87 15.45 17.97
CA ASP A 126 2.01 16.27 18.35
C ASP A 126 2.01 17.57 17.52
N LYS A 127 1.95 18.70 18.21
CA LYS A 127 1.94 20.04 17.59
C LYS A 127 0.92 20.19 16.45
N GLY A 128 -0.28 19.62 16.62
CA GLY A 128 -1.35 19.65 15.62
C GLY A 128 -1.19 18.66 14.46
N ARG A 129 -0.18 17.82 14.51
CA ARG A 129 0.06 16.77 13.50
C ARG A 129 -0.31 15.40 14.03
N LEU A 130 -0.90 14.59 13.19
CA LEU A 130 -1.15 13.17 13.47
C LEU A 130 0.15 12.40 13.27
N VAL A 131 0.60 11.69 14.29
CA VAL A 131 1.84 10.90 14.26
C VAL A 131 1.51 9.43 14.43
N VAL A 132 1.95 8.62 13.48
CA VAL A 132 1.79 7.15 13.49
C VAL A 132 3.14 6.52 13.11
N GLY A 133 3.76 5.79 14.03
CA GLY A 133 5.11 5.32 13.82
C GLY A 133 6.05 6.49 13.49
N ASP A 134 6.74 6.40 12.37
CA ASP A 134 7.63 7.47 11.87
C ASP A 134 6.95 8.46 10.93
N ALA A 135 5.69 8.22 10.54
CA ALA A 135 4.94 9.11 9.66
C ALA A 135 4.25 10.23 10.46
N SER A 136 4.17 11.42 9.85
CA SER A 136 3.57 12.60 10.47
C SER A 136 2.73 13.37 9.44
N PHE A 137 1.45 13.55 9.74
CA PHE A 137 0.47 14.13 8.83
C PHE A 137 -0.08 15.44 9.36
N SER A 138 -0.20 16.44 8.51
CA SER A 138 -0.86 17.72 8.83
C SER A 138 -2.36 17.67 8.61
N LEU A 139 -2.84 16.71 7.84
CA LEU A 139 -4.24 16.56 7.45
C LEU A 139 -4.65 15.09 7.49
N LEU A 140 -5.84 14.83 8.02
CA LEU A 140 -6.58 13.58 7.82
C LEU A 140 -7.71 13.83 6.84
N TYR A 141 -7.67 13.16 5.70
CA TYR A 141 -8.72 13.20 4.68
C TYR A 141 -9.62 11.97 4.82
N VAL A 142 -10.93 12.18 4.86
CA VAL A 142 -11.94 11.14 5.06
C VAL A 142 -13.00 11.27 3.98
N ASP A 143 -13.09 10.27 3.13
CA ASP A 143 -14.07 10.15 2.05
C ASP A 143 -14.66 8.74 2.09
N VAL A 144 -15.61 8.54 3.00
CA VAL A 144 -16.26 7.25 3.24
C VAL A 144 -17.73 7.44 3.57
N GLU A 145 -18.57 6.50 3.17
CA GLU A 145 -19.99 6.44 3.51
C GLU A 145 -20.20 5.75 4.87
N TYR A 146 -19.38 4.73 5.15
CA TYR A 146 -19.43 3.95 6.38
C TYR A 146 -18.08 4.03 7.11
N MET A 147 -18.13 4.08 8.41
CA MET A 147 -16.94 4.10 9.26
C MET A 147 -17.17 3.33 10.55
N ASP A 148 -16.19 2.55 10.99
CA ASP A 148 -16.20 1.93 12.32
C ASP A 148 -16.43 3.00 13.39
N VAL A 149 -17.33 2.73 14.33
CA VAL A 149 -17.72 3.70 15.37
C VAL A 149 -16.53 4.10 16.26
N ARG A 150 -15.54 3.23 16.44
CA ARG A 150 -14.32 3.54 17.21
C ARG A 150 -13.42 4.49 16.42
N ALA A 151 -13.29 4.24 15.10
CA ALA A 151 -12.58 5.15 14.21
C ALA A 151 -13.20 6.54 14.21
N LEU A 152 -14.52 6.64 14.07
CA LEU A 152 -15.23 7.92 14.10
C LEU A 152 -15.03 8.65 15.42
N LYS A 153 -15.20 7.95 16.55
CA LYS A 153 -14.94 8.53 17.88
C LYS A 153 -13.51 9.06 17.98
N ARG A 154 -12.54 8.31 17.44
CA ARG A 154 -11.14 8.71 17.47
C ARG A 154 -10.87 9.92 16.59
N VAL A 155 -11.41 9.96 15.38
CA VAL A 155 -11.32 11.13 14.49
C VAL A 155 -11.87 12.37 15.18
N LEU A 156 -13.05 12.27 15.80
CA LEU A 156 -13.67 13.40 16.53
C LEU A 156 -12.81 13.86 17.73
N GLN A 157 -12.20 12.92 18.46
CA GLN A 157 -11.28 13.26 19.56
C GLN A 157 -10.05 14.01 19.06
N LEU A 158 -9.46 13.53 17.95
CA LEU A 158 -8.28 14.16 17.36
C LEU A 158 -8.59 15.53 16.79
N ALA A 159 -9.74 15.68 16.11
CA ALA A 159 -10.20 16.97 15.60
C ALA A 159 -10.43 17.99 16.73
N LYS A 160 -11.08 17.58 17.84
CA LYS A 160 -11.26 18.44 19.02
C LYS A 160 -9.91 18.89 19.66
N LYS A 161 -8.85 18.10 19.47
CA LYS A 161 -7.51 18.42 19.95
C LYS A 161 -6.69 19.22 18.95
N GLY A 162 -7.26 19.61 17.81
CA GLY A 162 -6.64 20.49 16.82
C GLY A 162 -6.06 19.80 15.58
N LEU A 163 -6.33 18.50 15.36
CA LEU A 163 -6.01 17.89 14.08
C LEU A 163 -6.91 18.47 12.98
N ARG A 164 -6.32 18.84 11.88
CA ARG A 164 -7.09 19.19 10.67
C ARG A 164 -7.70 17.92 10.06
N VAL A 165 -9.01 17.93 9.93
CA VAL A 165 -9.75 16.82 9.30
C VAL A 165 -10.56 17.39 8.15
N CYS A 166 -10.39 16.83 6.97
CA CYS A 166 -11.23 17.10 5.80
C CYS A 166 -12.21 15.96 5.65
N LEU A 167 -13.50 16.27 5.70
CA LEU A 167 -14.57 15.34 5.40
C LEU A 167 -15.13 15.70 4.02
N LYS A 168 -15.08 14.77 3.08
CA LYS A 168 -15.78 14.95 1.82
C LYS A 168 -17.26 14.72 2.07
N ARG A 169 -18.08 15.68 1.68
CA ARG A 169 -19.53 15.55 1.65
C ARG A 169 -19.95 15.23 0.21
N ASN A 170 -20.68 14.14 0.06
CA ASN A 170 -21.43 13.87 -1.16
C ASN A 170 -22.73 14.64 -1.15
#